data_fdef34f77009135e9dcfc83501761d77
#
_entry.id   fdef34f77009135e9dcfc83501761d77
#
_cell.length_a   1.000
_cell.length_b   1.000
_cell.length_c   1.000
_cell.angle_alpha   90.00
_cell.angle_beta   90.00
_cell.angle_gamma   90.00
#
_symmetry.space_group_name_H-M   'P 1'
#
loop_
_entity.id
_entity.type
_entity.pdbx_description
1 polymer ?
#
loop_
_entity_poly.entity_id
_entity_poly.type
_entity_poly.pdbx_seq_one_letter_code
_entity_poly.pdbx_strand_id
1 'polypeptide(L)'
;SKIDALVLLQHATGKSRTQILAFDDTEIDEKVRLKLTALLDRRLKGEPIAYILGEKEFWSLPLNVSKSTLIPRPDTESLVEKALQIALEKLEENPPHFRILDLGTGTGAIALALASELAPICQKRHIPLEIIGVDLMPDVVALAQSNAERNQLNVQFLQSRWFDNITGKFDLIVSNPPYIDAQDEHLHQGDVRFEPLSALVANDAGYADLRYIIESAPNYLNFNGTLLLEHGWQQGEKVRSIFQENHWEMVETVRDYGDNERVTLGFWKK
;
A
#
# COMPACT_ATOMS: atom_id res chain seq x y z
N SER A 1 -5.22 -21.91 11.77
CA SER A 1 -4.20 -22.80 11.19
C SER A 1 -3.01 -22.95 12.12
N LYS A 2 -2.16 -23.95 11.89
CA LYS A 2 -0.91 -24.16 12.66
C LYS A 2 0.04 -22.98 12.53
N ILE A 3 0.06 -22.34 11.36
CA ILE A 3 0.90 -21.16 11.09
C ILE A 3 0.45 -19.98 11.95
N ASP A 4 -0.85 -19.73 12.03
CA ASP A 4 -1.42 -18.66 12.85
C ASP A 4 -1.11 -18.90 14.34
N ALA A 5 -1.31 -20.11 14.82
CA ALA A 5 -1.02 -20.46 16.21
C ALA A 5 0.45 -20.25 16.57
N LEU A 6 1.37 -20.61 15.68
CA LEU A 6 2.80 -20.42 15.88
C LEU A 6 3.19 -18.93 15.90
N VAL A 7 2.63 -18.14 15.01
CA VAL A 7 2.86 -16.68 14.97
C VAL A 7 2.38 -16.02 16.27
N LEU A 8 1.19 -16.38 16.76
CA LEU A 8 0.65 -15.86 18.00
C LEU A 8 1.48 -16.31 19.23
N LEU A 9 1.97 -17.54 19.21
CA LEU A 9 2.85 -18.05 20.26
C LEU A 9 4.19 -17.30 20.30
N GLN A 10 4.77 -17.01 19.14
CA GLN A 10 5.99 -16.20 19.04
C GLN A 10 5.75 -14.80 19.63
N HIS A 11 4.64 -14.19 19.30
CA HIS A 11 4.28 -12.87 19.83
C HIS A 11 4.06 -12.88 21.34
N ALA A 12 3.36 -13.87 21.86
CA ALA A 12 3.07 -13.99 23.30
C ALA A 12 4.31 -14.27 24.14
N THR A 13 5.26 -15.06 23.61
CA THR A 13 6.47 -15.49 24.33
C THR A 13 7.67 -14.57 24.10
N GLY A 14 7.69 -13.81 23.01
CA GLY A 14 8.87 -13.07 22.56
C GLY A 14 9.98 -13.96 22.00
N LYS A 15 9.71 -15.25 21.80
CA LYS A 15 10.68 -16.23 21.28
C LYS A 15 10.54 -16.40 19.78
N SER A 16 11.64 -16.76 19.11
CA SER A 16 11.65 -17.07 17.68
C SER A 16 10.99 -18.45 17.43
N ARG A 17 10.61 -18.68 16.17
CA ARG A 17 10.10 -19.98 15.74
C ARG A 17 11.08 -21.12 16.08
N THR A 18 12.37 -20.91 15.83
CA THR A 18 13.41 -21.90 16.11
C THR A 18 13.48 -22.23 17.61
N GLN A 19 13.44 -21.22 18.46
CA GLN A 19 13.44 -21.41 19.91
C GLN A 19 12.21 -22.21 20.39
N ILE A 20 11.04 -21.90 19.85
CA ILE A 20 9.81 -22.62 20.20
C ILE A 20 9.88 -24.09 19.79
N LEU A 21 10.35 -24.36 18.56
CA LEU A 21 10.46 -25.73 18.05
C LEU A 21 11.55 -26.55 18.76
N ALA A 22 12.64 -25.88 19.19
CA ALA A 22 13.72 -26.54 19.92
C ALA A 22 13.36 -26.94 21.35
N PHE A 23 12.40 -26.22 21.94
CA PHE A 23 12.00 -26.41 23.33
C PHE A 23 10.47 -26.63 23.45
N ASP A 24 9.93 -27.50 22.59
CA ASP A 24 8.49 -27.75 22.47
C ASP A 24 7.84 -28.44 23.69
N ASP A 25 8.62 -29.05 24.55
CA ASP A 25 8.19 -29.68 25.80
C ASP A 25 8.28 -28.74 27.01
N THR A 26 8.73 -27.50 26.83
CA THR A 26 8.84 -26.53 27.93
C THR A 26 7.46 -26.01 28.32
N GLU A 27 7.16 -26.02 29.63
CA GLU A 27 5.91 -25.42 30.13
C GLU A 27 5.89 -23.91 29.91
N ILE A 28 4.71 -23.40 29.53
CA ILE A 28 4.48 -21.96 29.32
C ILE A 28 4.09 -21.35 30.66
N ASP A 29 4.70 -20.21 31.01
CA ASP A 29 4.35 -19.38 32.15
C ASP A 29 2.84 -19.02 32.09
N GLU A 30 2.19 -19.00 33.24
CA GLU A 30 0.77 -18.66 33.38
C GLU A 30 0.40 -17.34 32.73
N LYS A 31 1.23 -16.30 32.91
CA LYS A 31 1.04 -14.97 32.30
C LYS A 31 1.07 -15.04 30.78
N VAL A 32 2.00 -15.78 30.22
CA VAL A 32 2.12 -16.00 28.77
C VAL A 32 0.93 -16.81 28.26
N ARG A 33 0.51 -17.83 29.00
CA ARG A 33 -0.67 -18.63 28.65
C ARG A 33 -1.93 -17.79 28.54
N LEU A 34 -2.17 -16.92 29.51
CA LEU A 34 -3.32 -15.98 29.49
C LEU A 34 -3.26 -15.04 28.30
N LYS A 35 -2.09 -14.50 28.00
CA LYS A 35 -1.88 -13.63 26.83
C LYS A 35 -2.16 -14.38 25.53
N LEU A 36 -1.61 -15.59 25.39
CA LEU A 36 -1.82 -16.44 24.20
C LEU A 36 -3.30 -16.77 24.03
N THR A 37 -3.99 -17.15 25.09
CA THR A 37 -5.43 -17.47 25.04
C THR A 37 -6.24 -16.29 24.55
N ALA A 38 -5.95 -15.09 25.03
CA ALA A 38 -6.62 -13.87 24.56
C ALA A 38 -6.39 -13.60 23.06
N LEU A 39 -5.16 -13.79 22.58
CA LEU A 39 -4.82 -13.62 21.16
C LEU A 39 -5.50 -14.67 20.28
N LEU A 40 -5.51 -15.93 20.71
CA LEU A 40 -6.19 -17.02 20.00
C LEU A 40 -7.70 -16.77 19.92
N ASP A 41 -8.31 -16.26 20.98
CA ASP A 41 -9.72 -15.94 21.03
C ASP A 41 -10.09 -14.88 19.99
N ARG A 42 -9.28 -13.82 19.84
CA ARG A 42 -9.43 -12.82 18.80
C ARG A 42 -9.37 -13.45 17.41
N ARG A 43 -8.40 -14.33 17.17
CA ARG A 43 -8.25 -15.00 15.88
C ARG A 43 -9.40 -15.96 15.58
N LEU A 44 -9.89 -16.67 16.57
CA LEU A 44 -11.07 -17.55 16.43
C LEU A 44 -12.34 -16.77 16.06
N LYS A 45 -12.45 -15.53 16.51
CA LYS A 45 -13.53 -14.63 16.08
C LYS A 45 -13.35 -14.09 14.68
N GLY A 46 -12.23 -14.39 14.02
CA GLY A 46 -11.93 -14.04 12.65
C GLY A 46 -11.10 -12.77 12.48
N GLU A 47 -10.63 -12.15 13.57
CA GLU A 47 -9.81 -10.92 13.44
C GLU A 47 -8.51 -11.22 12.69
N PRO A 48 -8.12 -10.36 11.70
CA PRO A 48 -6.87 -10.55 10.96
C PRO A 48 -5.64 -10.59 11.87
N ILE A 49 -4.72 -11.48 11.57
CA ILE A 49 -3.45 -11.61 12.33
C ILE A 49 -2.73 -10.26 12.40
N ALA A 50 -2.69 -9.51 11.31
CA ALA A 50 -2.02 -8.20 11.27
C ALA A 50 -2.62 -7.21 12.28
N TYR A 51 -3.94 -7.21 12.47
CA TYR A 51 -4.58 -6.35 13.47
C TYR A 51 -4.31 -6.84 14.90
N ILE A 52 -4.27 -8.14 15.10
CA ILE A 52 -3.95 -8.73 16.41
C ILE A 52 -2.52 -8.36 16.83
N LEU A 53 -1.57 -8.47 15.91
CA LEU A 53 -0.16 -8.17 16.16
C LEU A 53 0.14 -6.65 16.08
N GLY A 54 -0.71 -5.88 15.41
CA GLY A 54 -0.48 -4.45 15.17
C GLY A 54 0.59 -4.17 14.13
N GLU A 55 1.01 -5.18 13.36
CA GLU A 55 2.04 -5.03 12.34
C GLU A 55 1.89 -6.02 11.17
N LYS A 56 2.46 -5.64 10.04
CA LYS A 56 2.53 -6.44 8.83
C LYS A 56 3.81 -6.11 8.07
N GLU A 57 4.49 -7.11 7.57
CA GLU A 57 5.62 -6.92 6.66
C GLU A 57 5.13 -6.68 5.23
N PHE A 58 5.70 -5.68 4.58
CA PHE A 58 5.48 -5.38 3.16
C PHE A 58 6.80 -4.91 2.55
N TRP A 59 7.18 -5.47 1.41
CA TRP A 59 8.46 -5.13 0.75
C TRP A 59 9.66 -5.28 1.70
N SER A 60 9.63 -6.30 2.54
CA SER A 60 10.60 -6.55 3.62
C SER A 60 10.68 -5.45 4.69
N LEU A 61 9.72 -4.53 4.72
CA LEU A 61 9.62 -3.47 5.72
C LEU A 61 8.58 -3.83 6.79
N PRO A 62 8.92 -3.79 8.09
CA PRO A 62 7.94 -3.95 9.14
C PRO A 62 7.09 -2.69 9.27
N LEU A 63 5.79 -2.81 9.10
CA LEU A 63 4.85 -1.70 9.14
C LEU A 63 3.86 -1.85 10.28
N ASN A 64 3.64 -0.80 11.04
CA ASN A 64 2.53 -0.71 11.96
C ASN A 64 1.22 -0.67 11.18
N VAL A 65 0.22 -1.40 11.64
CA VAL A 65 -1.14 -1.37 11.09
C VAL A 65 -2.14 -1.10 12.19
N SER A 66 -3.30 -0.58 11.85
CA SER A 66 -4.42 -0.38 12.77
C SER A 66 -5.73 -0.69 12.05
N LYS A 67 -6.83 -0.72 12.81
CA LYS A 67 -8.18 -0.93 12.25
C LYS A 67 -8.61 0.18 11.29
N SER A 68 -7.92 1.31 11.30
CA SER A 68 -8.18 2.45 10.41
C SER A 68 -7.48 2.33 9.05
N THR A 69 -6.62 1.35 8.86
CA THR A 69 -5.86 1.16 7.63
C THR A 69 -6.16 -0.16 6.96
N LEU A 70 -6.06 -0.16 5.63
CA LEU A 70 -6.00 -1.40 4.86
C LEU A 70 -4.72 -2.16 5.23
N ILE A 71 -4.82 -3.47 5.39
CA ILE A 71 -3.64 -4.32 5.59
C ILE A 71 -2.90 -4.42 4.25
N PRO A 72 -1.59 -4.11 4.19
CA PRO A 72 -0.84 -4.24 2.94
C PRO A 72 -0.94 -5.64 2.34
N ARG A 73 -1.23 -5.70 1.03
CA ARG A 73 -1.42 -6.96 0.29
C ARG A 73 -0.18 -7.30 -0.54
N PRO A 74 0.18 -8.58 -0.65
CA PRO A 74 1.25 -9.01 -1.56
C PRO A 74 1.02 -8.57 -3.01
N ASP A 75 -0.23 -8.56 -3.49
CA ASP A 75 -0.56 -8.15 -4.85
C ASP A 75 -0.16 -6.70 -5.16
N THR A 76 -0.14 -5.84 -4.15
CA THR A 76 0.28 -4.43 -4.28
C THR A 76 1.79 -4.30 -4.58
N GLU A 77 2.58 -5.33 -4.33
CA GLU A 77 3.99 -5.34 -4.73
C GLU A 77 4.18 -5.21 -6.24
N SER A 78 3.21 -5.66 -7.04
CA SER A 78 3.21 -5.47 -8.50
C SER A 78 3.19 -3.99 -8.90
N LEU A 79 2.45 -3.18 -8.14
CA LEU A 79 2.45 -1.73 -8.31
C LEU A 79 3.81 -1.12 -8.00
N VAL A 80 4.42 -1.52 -6.88
CA VAL A 80 5.76 -1.06 -6.49
C VAL A 80 6.80 -1.43 -7.54
N GLU A 81 6.82 -2.68 -8.00
CA GLU A 81 7.76 -3.14 -9.03
C GLU A 81 7.67 -2.34 -10.31
N LYS A 82 6.45 -2.12 -10.81
CA LYS A 82 6.26 -1.35 -12.05
C LYS A 82 6.61 0.12 -11.86
N ALA A 83 6.25 0.71 -10.73
CA ALA A 83 6.63 2.08 -10.40
C ALA A 83 8.15 2.25 -10.33
N LEU A 84 8.85 1.29 -9.72
CA LEU A 84 10.32 1.30 -9.67
C LEU A 84 10.95 1.21 -11.05
N GLN A 85 10.45 0.32 -11.90
CA GLN A 85 10.94 0.19 -13.27
C GLN A 85 10.85 1.53 -14.00
N ILE A 86 9.71 2.20 -13.93
CA ILE A 86 9.48 3.49 -14.59
C ILE A 86 10.35 4.58 -13.97
N ALA A 87 10.44 4.62 -12.64
CA ALA A 87 11.27 5.60 -11.94
C ALA A 87 12.74 5.47 -12.33
N LEU A 88 13.27 4.24 -12.39
CA LEU A 88 14.66 3.99 -12.78
C LEU A 88 14.95 4.43 -14.21
N GLU A 89 14.02 4.19 -15.14
CA GLU A 89 14.14 4.67 -16.52
C GLU A 89 14.21 6.21 -16.58
N LYS A 90 13.33 6.88 -15.82
CA LYS A 90 13.33 8.35 -15.75
C LYS A 90 14.60 8.92 -15.11
N LEU A 91 15.13 8.25 -14.10
CA LEU A 91 16.35 8.67 -13.41
C LEU A 91 17.61 8.54 -14.27
N GLU A 92 17.61 7.69 -15.29
CA GLU A 92 18.72 7.59 -16.25
C GLU A 92 18.98 8.88 -17.02
N GLU A 93 17.95 9.71 -17.17
CA GLU A 93 18.06 11.02 -17.81
C GLU A 93 18.67 12.10 -16.89
N ASN A 94 19.04 11.75 -15.67
CA ASN A 94 19.60 12.66 -14.64
C ASN A 94 18.77 13.92 -14.45
N PRO A 95 17.48 13.81 -14.10
CA PRO A 95 16.65 14.99 -13.87
C PRO A 95 17.17 15.82 -12.70
N PRO A 96 16.89 17.13 -12.65
CA PRO A 96 17.35 18.01 -11.57
C PRO A 96 16.70 17.68 -10.20
N HIS A 97 15.57 17.03 -10.20
CA HIS A 97 14.87 16.53 -9.03
C HIS A 97 13.90 15.43 -9.46
N PHE A 98 13.43 14.62 -8.51
CA PHE A 98 12.43 13.59 -8.77
C PHE A 98 11.37 13.60 -7.67
N ARG A 99 10.10 13.73 -8.05
CA ARG A 99 8.98 13.83 -7.12
C ARG A 99 7.96 12.74 -7.35
N ILE A 100 7.57 12.06 -6.27
CA ILE A 100 6.59 10.96 -6.27
C ILE A 100 5.46 11.31 -5.30
N LEU A 101 4.22 11.04 -5.71
CA LEU A 101 3.02 11.19 -4.90
C LEU A 101 2.32 9.84 -4.76
N ASP A 102 1.99 9.46 -3.52
CA ASP A 102 1.18 8.28 -3.20
C ASP A 102 -0.17 8.74 -2.65
N LEU A 103 -1.23 8.53 -3.41
CA LEU A 103 -2.60 8.91 -3.05
C LEU A 103 -3.30 7.79 -2.29
N GLY A 104 -3.92 8.13 -1.16
CA GLY A 104 -4.54 7.15 -0.29
C GLY A 104 -3.49 6.22 0.32
N THR A 105 -2.48 6.80 0.95
CA THR A 105 -1.25 6.10 1.35
C THR A 105 -1.45 5.03 2.41
N GLY A 106 -2.52 5.10 3.20
CA GLY A 106 -2.80 4.13 4.27
C GLY A 106 -1.64 4.01 5.25
N THR A 107 -1.08 2.82 5.39
CA THR A 107 0.10 2.57 6.24
C THR A 107 1.38 3.25 5.72
N GLY A 108 1.35 3.81 4.52
CA GLY A 108 2.54 4.31 3.84
C GLY A 108 3.30 3.24 3.06
N ALA A 109 2.77 2.04 2.92
CA ALA A 109 3.46 0.88 2.37
C ALA A 109 4.10 1.14 1.00
N ILE A 110 3.35 1.69 0.05
CA ILE A 110 3.84 1.95 -1.32
C ILE A 110 4.93 3.03 -1.30
N ALA A 111 4.65 4.17 -0.67
CA ALA A 111 5.59 5.29 -0.57
C ALA A 111 6.90 4.87 0.10
N LEU A 112 6.81 4.10 1.18
CA LEU A 112 7.99 3.63 1.93
C LEU A 112 8.78 2.58 1.14
N ALA A 113 8.10 1.67 0.43
CA ALA A 113 8.76 0.71 -0.44
C ALA A 113 9.56 1.43 -1.54
N LEU A 114 8.96 2.43 -2.19
CA LEU A 114 9.63 3.24 -3.20
C LEU A 114 10.82 4.01 -2.61
N ALA A 115 10.66 4.60 -1.44
CA ALA A 115 11.73 5.31 -0.76
C ALA A 115 12.91 4.39 -0.43
N SER A 116 12.65 3.18 0.06
CA SER A 116 13.70 2.22 0.43
C SER A 116 14.59 1.85 -0.76
N GLU A 117 14.02 1.77 -1.95
CA GLU A 117 14.75 1.41 -3.17
C GLU A 117 15.39 2.63 -3.86
N LEU A 118 14.69 3.76 -3.91
CA LEU A 118 15.12 4.91 -4.70
C LEU A 118 16.03 5.88 -3.94
N ALA A 119 15.91 5.98 -2.61
CA ALA A 119 16.73 6.91 -1.84
C ALA A 119 18.24 6.67 -1.99
N PRO A 120 18.75 5.42 -1.90
CA PRO A 120 20.18 5.17 -2.11
C PRO A 120 20.65 5.52 -3.53
N ILE A 121 19.82 5.25 -4.53
CA ILE A 121 20.14 5.51 -5.94
C ILE A 121 20.20 7.02 -6.21
N CYS A 122 19.20 7.76 -5.74
CA CYS A 122 19.15 9.21 -5.91
C CYS A 122 20.28 9.90 -5.13
N GLN A 123 20.61 9.42 -3.94
CA GLN A 123 21.73 9.96 -3.17
C GLN A 123 23.05 9.79 -3.91
N LYS A 124 23.29 8.60 -4.46
CA LYS A 124 24.51 8.31 -5.23
C LYS A 124 24.62 9.18 -6.49
N ARG A 125 23.50 9.46 -7.13
CA ARG A 125 23.42 10.28 -8.36
C ARG A 125 23.28 11.77 -8.08
N HIS A 126 23.21 12.19 -6.82
CA HIS A 126 22.96 13.57 -6.41
C HIS A 126 21.67 14.17 -6.99
N ILE A 127 20.62 13.35 -7.07
CA ILE A 127 19.29 13.78 -7.52
C ILE A 127 18.42 13.97 -6.27
N PRO A 128 17.93 15.18 -5.98
CA PRO A 128 16.97 15.40 -4.89
C PRO A 128 15.71 14.58 -5.12
N LEU A 129 15.35 13.75 -4.14
CA LEU A 129 14.16 12.91 -4.15
C LEU A 129 13.16 13.42 -3.12
N GLU A 130 11.92 13.61 -3.55
CA GLU A 130 10.81 13.95 -2.67
C GLU A 130 9.68 12.95 -2.88
N ILE A 131 9.29 12.27 -1.81
CA ILE A 131 8.16 11.34 -1.82
C ILE A 131 7.15 11.85 -0.80
N ILE A 132 5.92 12.07 -1.26
CA ILE A 132 4.80 12.54 -0.45
C ILE A 132 3.70 11.49 -0.50
N GLY A 133 3.20 11.06 0.66
CA GLY A 133 2.00 10.26 0.79
C GLY A 133 0.87 11.07 1.40
N VAL A 134 -0.35 10.90 0.91
CA VAL A 134 -1.51 11.59 1.46
C VAL A 134 -2.62 10.63 1.81
N ASP A 135 -3.37 10.97 2.82
CA ASP A 135 -4.57 10.25 3.22
C ASP A 135 -5.60 11.23 3.82
N LEU A 136 -6.87 10.86 3.75
CA LEU A 136 -7.95 11.68 4.24
C LEU A 136 -7.98 11.76 5.78
N MET A 137 -7.66 10.65 6.46
CA MET A 137 -7.82 10.50 7.89
C MET A 137 -6.56 10.88 8.66
N PRO A 138 -6.64 11.81 9.66
CA PRO A 138 -5.47 12.25 10.42
C PRO A 138 -4.74 11.11 11.16
N ASP A 139 -5.49 10.17 11.72
CA ASP A 139 -4.92 9.01 12.43
C ASP A 139 -4.14 8.08 11.48
N VAL A 140 -4.60 7.95 10.25
CA VAL A 140 -3.90 7.19 9.20
C VAL A 140 -2.60 7.88 8.81
N VAL A 141 -2.62 9.20 8.64
CA VAL A 141 -1.41 10.00 8.37
C VAL A 141 -0.39 9.83 9.49
N ALA A 142 -0.82 9.90 10.74
CA ALA A 142 0.06 9.69 11.90
C ALA A 142 0.67 8.28 11.91
N LEU A 143 -0.10 7.27 11.56
CA LEU A 143 0.38 5.89 11.45
C LEU A 143 1.43 5.75 10.35
N ALA A 144 1.17 6.30 9.18
CA ALA A 144 2.13 6.30 8.07
C ALA A 144 3.44 6.99 8.46
N GLN A 145 3.36 8.13 9.16
CA GLN A 145 4.54 8.83 9.67
C GLN A 145 5.32 7.97 10.67
N SER A 146 4.63 7.24 11.55
CA SER A 146 5.28 6.31 12.48
C SER A 146 6.03 5.19 11.73
N ASN A 147 5.52 4.76 10.59
CA ASN A 147 6.17 3.76 9.75
C ASN A 147 7.42 4.31 9.04
N ALA A 148 7.40 5.57 8.63
CA ALA A 148 8.59 6.23 8.10
C ALA A 148 9.68 6.31 9.17
N GLU A 149 9.35 6.69 10.38
CA GLU A 149 10.28 6.75 11.51
C GLU A 149 10.82 5.37 11.88
N ARG A 150 9.95 4.37 12.00
CA ARG A 150 10.34 2.99 12.30
C ARG A 150 11.35 2.45 11.31
N ASN A 151 11.19 2.75 10.03
CA ASN A 151 12.04 2.26 8.95
C ASN A 151 13.15 3.24 8.56
N GLN A 152 13.27 4.38 9.24
CA GLN A 152 14.30 5.40 8.98
C GLN A 152 14.30 5.86 7.52
N LEU A 153 13.10 6.09 6.97
CA LEU A 153 12.89 6.53 5.59
C LEU A 153 12.35 7.95 5.57
N ASN A 154 12.88 8.76 4.65
CA ASN A 154 12.47 10.14 4.48
C ASN A 154 11.29 10.23 3.50
N VAL A 155 10.08 10.13 4.03
CA VAL A 155 8.83 10.33 3.30
C VAL A 155 7.98 11.30 4.08
N GLN A 156 7.41 12.29 3.42
CA GLN A 156 6.48 13.24 4.02
C GLN A 156 5.06 12.72 3.87
N PHE A 157 4.29 12.69 4.96
CA PHE A 157 2.89 12.32 4.94
C PHE A 157 2.03 13.52 5.33
N LEU A 158 0.96 13.77 4.56
CA LEU A 158 0.07 14.90 4.72
C LEU A 158 -1.39 14.44 4.71
N GLN A 159 -2.22 15.13 5.48
CA GLN A 159 -3.66 14.98 5.37
C GLN A 159 -4.16 15.70 4.13
N SER A 160 -4.83 14.97 3.24
CA SER A 160 -5.42 15.53 2.03
C SER A 160 -6.53 14.62 1.53
N ARG A 161 -7.61 15.22 1.07
CA ARG A 161 -8.58 14.51 0.24
C ARG A 161 -8.06 14.52 -1.19
N TRP A 162 -7.43 13.42 -1.61
CA TRP A 162 -6.75 13.30 -2.89
C TRP A 162 -5.77 14.47 -3.10
N PHE A 163 -6.02 15.31 -4.10
CA PHE A 163 -5.13 16.41 -4.46
C PHE A 163 -5.38 17.74 -3.73
N ASP A 164 -6.41 17.82 -2.87
CA ASP A 164 -6.86 19.09 -2.29
C ASP A 164 -5.76 19.90 -1.60
N ASN A 165 -4.82 19.25 -0.93
CA ASN A 165 -3.70 19.92 -0.24
C ASN A 165 -2.35 19.70 -0.92
N ILE A 166 -2.37 19.32 -2.21
CA ILE A 166 -1.16 19.07 -2.99
C ILE A 166 -0.86 20.27 -3.88
N THR A 167 0.41 20.66 -3.91
CA THR A 167 0.93 21.72 -4.77
C THR A 167 2.08 21.22 -5.61
N GLY A 168 2.25 21.83 -6.78
CA GLY A 168 3.33 21.48 -7.70
C GLY A 168 3.02 20.25 -8.53
N LYS A 169 4.04 19.79 -9.23
CA LYS A 169 3.92 18.69 -10.19
C LYS A 169 4.88 17.55 -9.84
N PHE A 170 4.48 16.35 -10.20
CA PHE A 170 5.19 15.12 -9.89
C PHE A 170 5.63 14.41 -11.18
N ASP A 171 6.64 13.57 -11.03
CA ASP A 171 7.12 12.70 -12.11
C ASP A 171 6.38 11.36 -12.10
N LEU A 172 5.92 10.94 -10.93
CA LEU A 172 5.22 9.70 -10.72
C LEU A 172 4.11 9.89 -9.69
N ILE A 173 2.91 9.45 -10.03
CA ILE A 173 1.77 9.37 -9.10
C ILE A 173 1.34 7.91 -9.03
N VAL A 174 1.28 7.37 -7.82
CA VAL A 174 0.84 5.99 -7.56
C VAL A 174 -0.34 6.00 -6.62
N SER A 175 -1.23 5.03 -6.76
CA SER A 175 -2.34 4.86 -5.82
C SER A 175 -2.88 3.45 -5.83
N ASN A 176 -3.22 2.99 -4.64
CA ASN A 176 -4.10 1.84 -4.44
C ASN A 176 -5.40 2.38 -3.81
N PRO A 177 -6.30 2.99 -4.61
CA PRO A 177 -7.51 3.61 -4.08
C PRO A 177 -8.58 2.55 -3.79
N PRO A 178 -9.64 2.90 -3.05
CA PRO A 178 -10.80 2.02 -2.95
C PRO A 178 -11.38 1.72 -4.35
N TYR A 179 -11.63 0.45 -4.63
CA TYR A 179 -12.14 0.03 -5.94
C TYR A 179 -13.20 -1.09 -5.87
N ILE A 180 -13.68 -1.43 -4.67
CA ILE A 180 -14.67 -2.49 -4.49
C ILE A 180 -16.08 -1.89 -4.57
N ASP A 181 -16.96 -2.56 -5.34
CA ASP A 181 -18.37 -2.23 -5.37
C ASP A 181 -18.99 -2.46 -3.98
N ALA A 182 -19.80 -1.52 -3.50
CA ALA A 182 -20.51 -1.64 -2.23
C ALA A 182 -21.44 -2.86 -2.16
N GLN A 183 -21.85 -3.41 -3.29
CA GLN A 183 -22.70 -4.60 -3.38
C GLN A 183 -21.91 -5.91 -3.44
N ASP A 184 -20.57 -5.85 -3.42
CA ASP A 184 -19.73 -7.03 -3.50
C ASP A 184 -19.87 -7.89 -2.23
N GLU A 185 -20.22 -9.15 -2.40
CA GLU A 185 -20.41 -10.11 -1.31
C GLU A 185 -19.11 -10.39 -0.54
N HIS A 186 -17.95 -10.22 -1.16
CA HIS A 186 -16.66 -10.45 -0.51
C HIS A 186 -16.40 -9.49 0.65
N LEU A 187 -17.09 -8.34 0.73
CA LEU A 187 -16.99 -7.39 1.85
C LEU A 187 -17.42 -7.99 3.19
N HIS A 188 -18.23 -9.05 3.16
CA HIS A 188 -18.74 -9.71 4.36
C HIS A 188 -18.03 -11.02 4.69
N GLN A 189 -16.91 -11.32 3.99
CA GLN A 189 -16.18 -12.58 4.10
C GLN A 189 -14.75 -12.36 4.59
N GLY A 190 -14.22 -13.34 5.34
CA GLY A 190 -12.83 -13.39 5.74
C GLY A 190 -12.32 -12.14 6.45
N ASP A 191 -11.07 -11.80 6.24
CA ASP A 191 -10.38 -10.67 6.88
C ASP A 191 -10.93 -9.31 6.43
N VAL A 192 -11.45 -9.20 5.21
CA VAL A 192 -11.97 -7.96 4.62
C VAL A 192 -13.09 -7.33 5.46
N ARG A 193 -13.92 -8.14 6.10
CA ARG A 193 -15.02 -7.65 6.95
C ARG A 193 -14.55 -6.85 8.17
N PHE A 194 -13.28 -6.96 8.55
CA PHE A 194 -12.68 -6.22 9.67
C PHE A 194 -11.96 -4.95 9.22
N GLU A 195 -11.76 -4.77 7.92
CA GLU A 195 -11.06 -3.62 7.37
C GLU A 195 -12.02 -2.44 7.14
N PRO A 196 -11.52 -1.19 7.16
CA PRO A 196 -12.40 -0.03 7.02
C PRO A 196 -13.01 0.06 5.62
N LEU A 197 -14.32 0.22 5.53
CA LEU A 197 -15.03 0.34 4.24
C LEU A 197 -14.52 1.53 3.42
N SER A 198 -14.13 2.62 4.09
CA SER A 198 -13.56 3.81 3.42
C SER A 198 -12.28 3.52 2.62
N ALA A 199 -11.54 2.46 2.99
CA ALA A 199 -10.34 2.03 2.28
C ALA A 199 -10.63 0.98 1.21
N LEU A 200 -11.84 0.43 1.15
CA LEU A 200 -12.22 -0.68 0.28
C LEU A 200 -13.23 -0.29 -0.79
N VAL A 201 -14.26 0.47 -0.43
CA VAL A 201 -15.45 0.69 -1.25
C VAL A 201 -15.39 2.03 -1.97
N ALA A 202 -15.71 2.01 -3.27
CA ALA A 202 -15.92 3.20 -4.07
C ALA A 202 -17.29 3.16 -4.72
N ASN A 203 -17.91 4.33 -4.92
CA ASN A 203 -19.15 4.49 -5.67
C ASN A 203 -18.94 4.13 -7.16
N ASP A 204 -20.00 4.19 -7.96
CA ASP A 204 -19.96 3.85 -9.39
C ASP A 204 -19.40 2.44 -9.60
N ALA A 205 -19.97 1.45 -8.90
CA ALA A 205 -19.56 0.03 -8.97
C ALA A 205 -18.05 -0.18 -8.70
N GLY A 206 -17.45 0.67 -7.85
CA GLY A 206 -16.05 0.60 -7.50
C GLY A 206 -15.15 1.52 -8.33
N TYR A 207 -15.66 2.27 -9.30
CA TYR A 207 -14.84 3.05 -10.24
C TYR A 207 -14.71 4.54 -9.91
N ALA A 208 -15.50 5.08 -8.97
CA ALA A 208 -15.55 6.52 -8.74
C ALA A 208 -14.19 7.13 -8.40
N ASP A 209 -13.43 6.54 -7.49
CA ASP A 209 -12.13 7.06 -7.09
C ASP A 209 -11.08 6.88 -8.19
N LEU A 210 -11.10 5.73 -8.87
CA LEU A 210 -10.23 5.47 -10.02
C LEU A 210 -10.45 6.55 -11.11
N ARG A 211 -11.70 6.81 -11.45
CA ARG A 211 -12.08 7.83 -12.44
C ARG A 211 -11.63 9.21 -12.01
N TYR A 212 -11.91 9.58 -10.77
CA TYR A 212 -11.53 10.89 -10.23
C TYR A 212 -10.02 11.13 -10.32
N ILE A 213 -9.22 10.14 -9.94
CA ILE A 213 -7.77 10.26 -9.98
C ILE A 213 -7.27 10.38 -11.43
N ILE A 214 -7.78 9.57 -12.35
CA ILE A 214 -7.39 9.61 -13.77
C ILE A 214 -7.71 10.99 -14.39
N GLU A 215 -8.87 11.54 -14.05
CA GLU A 215 -9.30 12.84 -14.56
C GLU A 215 -8.51 14.01 -13.96
N SER A 216 -8.09 13.91 -12.71
CA SER A 216 -7.46 15.00 -11.95
C SER A 216 -5.94 15.00 -12.00
N ALA A 217 -5.30 13.85 -12.11
CA ALA A 217 -3.85 13.70 -12.06
C ALA A 217 -3.08 14.52 -13.10
N PRO A 218 -3.60 14.78 -14.31
CA PRO A 218 -2.88 15.59 -15.30
C PRO A 218 -2.44 16.97 -14.80
N ASN A 219 -3.23 17.58 -13.92
CA ASN A 219 -2.90 18.89 -13.35
C ASN A 219 -1.69 18.87 -12.41
N TYR A 220 -1.26 17.68 -12.00
CA TYR A 220 -0.22 17.46 -11.01
C TYR A 220 0.96 16.66 -11.56
N LEU A 221 1.04 16.49 -12.88
CA LEU A 221 2.13 15.76 -13.53
C LEU A 221 2.98 16.67 -14.39
N ASN A 222 4.28 16.45 -14.32
CA ASN A 222 5.22 16.98 -15.30
C ASN A 222 5.01 16.32 -16.67
N PHE A 223 5.52 16.92 -17.73
CA PHE A 223 5.53 16.28 -19.05
C PHE A 223 6.14 14.89 -18.96
N ASN A 224 5.50 13.92 -19.59
CA ASN A 224 5.86 12.50 -19.51
C ASN A 224 5.73 11.89 -18.12
N GLY A 225 5.08 12.57 -17.19
CA GLY A 225 4.75 12.00 -15.88
C GLY A 225 3.83 10.81 -16.01
N THR A 226 3.91 9.91 -15.05
CA THR A 226 3.20 8.62 -15.12
C THR A 226 2.27 8.45 -13.93
N LEU A 227 1.05 7.98 -14.20
CA LEU A 227 0.08 7.57 -13.19
C LEU A 227 -0.07 6.04 -13.23
N LEU A 228 0.10 5.40 -12.06
CA LEU A 228 -0.11 3.95 -11.90
C LEU A 228 -1.18 3.73 -10.84
N LEU A 229 -2.20 2.93 -11.19
CA LEU A 229 -3.32 2.61 -10.30
C LEU A 229 -3.48 1.11 -10.14
N GLU A 230 -3.59 0.64 -8.89
CA GLU A 230 -4.07 -0.71 -8.61
C GLU A 230 -5.59 -0.74 -8.74
N HIS A 231 -6.12 -1.84 -9.23
CA HIS A 231 -7.55 -2.10 -9.38
C HIS A 231 -7.84 -3.59 -9.21
N GLY A 232 -9.12 -3.95 -9.20
CA GLY A 232 -9.55 -5.34 -9.18
C GLY A 232 -9.21 -6.04 -10.50
N TRP A 233 -9.05 -7.36 -10.42
CA TRP A 233 -8.65 -8.17 -11.58
C TRP A 233 -9.63 -8.13 -12.75
N GLN A 234 -10.92 -7.83 -12.48
CA GLN A 234 -11.96 -7.71 -13.50
C GLN A 234 -12.14 -6.29 -14.05
N GLN A 235 -11.37 -5.33 -13.51
CA GLN A 235 -11.57 -3.90 -13.81
C GLN A 235 -10.62 -3.35 -14.87
N GLY A 236 -9.62 -4.12 -15.30
CA GLY A 236 -8.55 -3.62 -16.16
C GLY A 236 -9.02 -2.99 -17.46
N GLU A 237 -9.94 -3.64 -18.18
CA GLU A 237 -10.46 -3.13 -19.46
C GLU A 237 -11.13 -1.76 -19.31
N LYS A 238 -12.00 -1.62 -18.32
CA LYS A 238 -12.68 -0.34 -18.07
C LYS A 238 -11.74 0.74 -17.59
N VAL A 239 -10.77 0.40 -16.74
CA VAL A 239 -9.75 1.35 -16.29
C VAL A 239 -8.91 1.85 -17.48
N ARG A 240 -8.47 0.95 -18.36
CA ARG A 240 -7.79 1.38 -19.61
C ARG A 240 -8.65 2.33 -20.43
N SER A 241 -9.94 2.03 -20.57
CA SER A 241 -10.87 2.90 -21.30
C SER A 241 -10.95 4.29 -20.68
N ILE A 242 -11.02 4.38 -19.35
CA ILE A 242 -11.06 5.67 -18.65
C ILE A 242 -9.77 6.47 -18.91
N PHE A 243 -8.59 5.82 -18.86
CA PHE A 243 -7.34 6.47 -19.25
C PHE A 243 -7.38 7.01 -20.68
N GLN A 244 -7.81 6.18 -21.62
CA GLN A 244 -7.84 6.53 -23.05
C GLN A 244 -8.82 7.66 -23.34
N GLU A 245 -10.00 7.64 -22.74
CA GLU A 245 -11.01 8.70 -22.85
C GLU A 245 -10.50 10.06 -22.33
N ASN A 246 -9.56 10.04 -21.39
CA ASN A 246 -8.94 11.22 -20.80
C ASN A 246 -7.59 11.58 -21.44
N HIS A 247 -7.31 11.02 -22.61
CA HIS A 247 -6.16 11.38 -23.47
C HIS A 247 -4.79 11.00 -22.91
N TRP A 248 -4.72 10.00 -22.03
CA TRP A 248 -3.45 9.43 -21.61
C TRP A 248 -2.85 8.61 -22.75
N GLU A 249 -1.52 8.54 -22.78
CA GLU A 249 -0.80 7.80 -23.80
C GLU A 249 -0.08 6.60 -23.21
N MET A 250 0.27 5.63 -24.06
CA MET A 250 1.00 4.41 -23.68
C MET A 250 0.32 3.65 -22.53
N VAL A 251 -1.00 3.59 -22.56
CA VAL A 251 -1.80 2.92 -21.53
C VAL A 251 -1.52 1.41 -21.57
N GLU A 252 -1.12 0.86 -20.44
CA GLU A 252 -0.90 -0.59 -20.33
C GLU A 252 -1.40 -1.12 -18.98
N THR A 253 -1.69 -2.41 -18.93
CA THR A 253 -2.05 -3.12 -17.70
C THR A 253 -1.00 -4.18 -17.39
N VAL A 254 -0.59 -4.24 -16.13
CA VAL A 254 0.37 -5.20 -15.60
C VAL A 254 -0.36 -6.24 -14.76
N ARG A 255 0.07 -7.49 -14.89
CA ARG A 255 -0.46 -8.61 -14.11
C ARG A 255 0.36 -8.81 -12.85
N ASP A 256 -0.29 -9.28 -11.79
CA ASP A 256 0.37 -9.71 -10.57
C ASP A 256 0.98 -11.11 -10.72
N TYR A 257 1.60 -11.63 -9.65
CA TYR A 257 2.19 -12.97 -9.67
C TYR A 257 1.16 -14.09 -9.82
N GLY A 258 -0.10 -13.83 -9.51
CA GLY A 258 -1.21 -14.76 -9.76
C GLY A 258 -1.76 -14.69 -11.18
N ASP A 259 -1.10 -13.94 -12.07
CA ASP A 259 -1.49 -13.71 -13.47
C ASP A 259 -2.85 -13.00 -13.61
N ASN A 260 -3.22 -12.20 -12.62
CA ASN A 260 -4.41 -11.36 -12.65
C ASN A 260 -4.05 -9.92 -13.04
N GLU A 261 -4.87 -9.30 -13.88
CA GLU A 261 -4.72 -7.87 -14.16
C GLU A 261 -4.85 -7.09 -12.86
N ARG A 262 -3.86 -6.28 -12.52
CA ARG A 262 -3.77 -5.63 -11.21
C ARG A 262 -3.46 -4.15 -11.24
N VAL A 263 -2.65 -3.69 -12.18
CA VAL A 263 -2.18 -2.32 -12.25
C VAL A 263 -2.35 -1.79 -13.67
N THR A 264 -2.97 -0.63 -13.82
CA THR A 264 -3.03 0.07 -15.10
C THR A 264 -2.33 1.41 -14.97
N LEU A 265 -1.57 1.77 -15.99
CA LEU A 265 -0.77 2.98 -16.02
C LEU A 265 -0.92 3.71 -17.35
N GLY A 266 -0.60 4.98 -17.31
CA GLY A 266 -0.56 5.83 -18.49
C GLY A 266 0.44 6.98 -18.31
N PHE A 267 0.87 7.56 -19.41
CA PHE A 267 1.81 8.67 -19.47
C PHE A 267 1.09 9.93 -19.89
N TRP A 268 1.38 11.04 -19.21
CA TRP A 268 0.82 12.34 -19.56
C TRP A 268 1.82 13.13 -20.41
N LYS A 269 1.47 13.35 -21.68
CA LYS A 269 2.38 13.95 -22.68
C LYS A 269 1.90 15.32 -23.20
N LYS A 270 1.24 16.09 -22.34
CA LYS A 270 0.77 17.43 -22.67
C LYS A 270 1.34 18.48 -21.72
#